data_056e0420675d3022a049504a0708f5c8
#
_entry.id   056e0420675d3022a049504a0708f5c8
#
_cell.length_a   1.000
_cell.length_b   1.000
_cell.length_c   1.000
_cell.angle_alpha   90.00
_cell.angle_beta   90.00
_cell.angle_gamma   90.00
#
_symmetry.space_group_name_H-M   'P 1'
#
loop_
_entity.id
_entity.type
_entity.pdbx_description
1 polymer ?
#
loop_
_entity_poly.entity_id
_entity_poly.type
_entity_poly.pdbx_seq_one_letter_code
_entity_poly.pdbx_strand_id
1 'polypeptide(L)'
;MLHVCSLAALPDTVRSTGASHVLTVMANVEQVARPVSVLPANHLKVSMDDITEHMDGFTAPSEAHVERVLAFVRGWDRTAPMVVHCYAGISRSTASAFAAACLLKPQKDELSIARQIRAASAIAQPNRLIVSLADRLLGRDGRMLRALEEM
;
A
#
# COMPACT_ATOMS: atom_id res chain seq x y z
N MET A 1 -7.33 -0.21 -11.03
CA MET A 1 -6.71 -1.51 -10.84
C MET A 1 -6.22 -1.74 -9.41
N LEU A 2 -5.71 -0.71 -8.74
CA LEU A 2 -5.41 -0.77 -7.31
C LEU A 2 -6.64 -0.31 -6.51
N HIS A 3 -7.00 -1.09 -5.51
CA HIS A 3 -8.09 -0.74 -4.59
C HIS A 3 -7.55 -0.78 -3.16
N VAL A 4 -7.99 0.16 -2.34
CA VAL A 4 -7.59 0.24 -0.93
C VAL A 4 -8.81 0.01 -0.07
N CYS A 5 -8.67 -0.78 0.99
CA CYS A 5 -9.76 -1.01 1.93
C CYS A 5 -9.25 -1.30 3.34
N SER A 6 -10.18 -1.39 4.28
CA SER A 6 -9.92 -1.87 5.64
C SER A 6 -9.87 -3.39 5.68
N LEU A 7 -9.37 -3.93 6.79
CA LEU A 7 -9.41 -5.37 7.04
C LEU A 7 -10.87 -5.89 7.01
N ALA A 8 -11.79 -5.16 7.64
CA ALA A 8 -13.20 -5.56 7.68
C ALA A 8 -13.83 -5.65 6.29
N ALA A 9 -13.41 -4.78 5.37
CA ALA A 9 -13.96 -4.74 4.02
C ALA A 9 -13.23 -5.66 3.03
N LEU A 10 -12.14 -6.31 3.45
CA LEU A 10 -11.31 -7.10 2.53
C LEU A 10 -12.08 -8.17 1.76
N PRO A 11 -12.88 -9.04 2.41
CA PRO A 11 -13.60 -10.09 1.67
C PRO A 11 -14.53 -9.53 0.59
N ASP A 12 -15.30 -8.51 0.93
CA ASP A 12 -16.26 -7.90 -0.01
C ASP A 12 -15.54 -7.16 -1.12
N THR A 13 -14.44 -6.48 -0.83
CA THR A 13 -13.67 -5.74 -1.82
C THR A 13 -13.05 -6.71 -2.84
N VAL A 14 -12.47 -7.81 -2.38
CA VAL A 14 -11.91 -8.83 -3.28
C VAL A 14 -13.01 -9.40 -4.18
N ARG A 15 -14.16 -9.71 -3.61
CA ARG A 15 -15.28 -10.28 -4.35
C ARG A 15 -15.82 -9.31 -5.39
N SER A 16 -16.06 -8.06 -5.01
CA SER A 16 -16.67 -7.07 -5.90
C SER A 16 -15.76 -6.60 -7.02
N THR A 17 -14.44 -6.62 -6.80
CA THR A 17 -13.46 -6.17 -7.80
C THR A 17 -12.95 -7.30 -8.68
N GLY A 18 -13.11 -8.56 -8.28
CA GLY A 18 -12.48 -9.69 -8.95
C GLY A 18 -10.96 -9.72 -8.78
N ALA A 19 -10.43 -9.12 -7.72
CA ALA A 19 -8.99 -9.01 -7.52
C ALA A 19 -8.31 -10.38 -7.47
N SER A 20 -7.15 -10.46 -8.12
CA SER A 20 -6.29 -11.66 -8.10
C SER A 20 -5.20 -11.57 -7.04
N HIS A 21 -4.85 -10.37 -6.61
CA HIS A 21 -3.73 -10.11 -5.70
C HIS A 21 -4.20 -9.32 -4.49
N VAL A 22 -3.62 -9.65 -3.34
CA VAL A 22 -3.84 -8.92 -2.08
C VAL A 22 -2.51 -8.59 -1.44
N LEU A 23 -2.35 -7.34 -1.05
CA LEU A 23 -1.23 -6.87 -0.26
C LEU A 23 -1.75 -6.46 1.12
N THR A 24 -1.28 -7.16 2.15
CA THR A 24 -1.61 -6.91 3.54
C THR A 24 -0.45 -6.21 4.23
N VAL A 25 -0.68 -4.99 4.73
CA VAL A 25 0.34 -4.18 5.42
C VAL A 25 -0.21 -3.73 6.78
N MET A 26 0.00 -4.55 7.80
CA MET A 26 -0.48 -4.27 9.15
C MET A 26 0.25 -5.15 10.17
N ALA A 27 0.07 -4.88 11.46
CA ALA A 27 0.54 -5.77 12.50
C ALA A 27 -0.32 -7.04 12.55
N ASN A 28 0.20 -8.10 13.15
CA ASN A 28 -0.52 -9.38 13.34
C ASN A 28 -1.04 -9.97 12.02
N VAL A 29 -0.22 -9.93 11.00
CA VAL A 29 -0.59 -10.38 9.64
C VAL A 29 -0.97 -11.86 9.60
N GLU A 30 -0.47 -12.67 10.52
CA GLU A 30 -0.78 -14.10 10.62
C GLU A 30 -2.26 -14.36 10.91
N GLN A 31 -2.97 -13.37 11.46
CA GLN A 31 -4.41 -13.46 11.75
C GLN A 31 -5.28 -13.11 10.54
N VAL A 32 -4.66 -12.64 9.45
CA VAL A 32 -5.39 -12.25 8.24
C VAL A 32 -5.58 -13.48 7.36
N ALA A 33 -6.84 -13.86 7.14
CA ALA A 33 -7.17 -14.98 6.27
C ALA A 33 -6.99 -14.59 4.80
N ARG A 34 -6.33 -15.47 4.03
CA ARG A 34 -6.23 -15.28 2.59
C ARG A 34 -7.62 -15.49 1.98
N PRO A 35 -8.12 -14.55 1.16
CA PRO A 35 -9.37 -14.76 0.43
C PRO A 35 -9.30 -16.03 -0.44
N VAL A 36 -10.39 -16.80 -0.47
CA VAL A 36 -10.43 -18.10 -1.14
C VAL A 36 -10.07 -18.00 -2.63
N SER A 37 -10.49 -16.91 -3.28
CA SER A 37 -10.26 -16.68 -4.71
C SER A 37 -8.83 -16.23 -5.03
N VAL A 38 -8.01 -15.95 -4.04
CA VAL A 38 -6.63 -15.45 -4.21
C VAL A 38 -5.65 -16.60 -3.97
N LEU A 39 -4.80 -16.89 -4.95
CA LEU A 39 -3.78 -17.92 -4.80
C LEU A 39 -2.78 -17.57 -3.70
N PRO A 40 -2.19 -18.55 -3.00
CA PRO A 40 -1.19 -18.28 -1.95
C PRO A 40 -0.04 -17.40 -2.43
N ALA A 41 0.46 -17.61 -3.64
CA ALA A 41 1.55 -16.82 -4.21
C ALA A 41 1.15 -15.36 -4.50
N ASN A 42 -0.15 -15.07 -4.53
CA ASN A 42 -0.69 -13.76 -4.86
C ASN A 42 -1.17 -12.98 -3.62
N HIS A 43 -0.82 -13.46 -2.44
CA HIS A 43 -1.10 -12.76 -1.19
C HIS A 43 0.21 -12.50 -0.44
N LEU A 44 0.66 -11.27 -0.45
CA LEU A 44 1.83 -10.84 0.34
C LEU A 44 1.35 -10.23 1.66
N LYS A 45 1.95 -10.65 2.74
CA LYS A 45 1.74 -10.10 4.08
C LYS A 45 3.03 -9.47 4.58
N VAL A 46 3.00 -8.17 4.87
CA VAL A 46 4.15 -7.44 5.42
C VAL A 46 3.73 -6.88 6.77
N SER A 47 4.40 -7.33 7.83
CA SER A 47 4.05 -6.93 9.19
C SER A 47 4.77 -5.64 9.58
N MET A 48 4.00 -4.62 9.94
CA MET A 48 4.51 -3.36 10.46
C MET A 48 3.43 -2.61 11.24
N ASP A 49 3.86 -1.84 12.22
CA ASP A 49 2.97 -0.94 12.95
C ASP A 49 2.82 0.40 12.22
N ASP A 50 1.72 1.10 12.50
CA ASP A 50 1.44 2.40 11.89
C ASP A 50 2.09 3.52 12.69
N ILE A 51 3.40 3.59 12.61
CA ILE A 51 4.20 4.61 13.28
C ILE A 51 5.18 5.21 12.28
N THR A 52 5.73 6.38 12.61
CA THR A 52 6.62 7.13 11.72
C THR A 52 8.03 7.27 12.25
N GLU A 53 8.31 6.74 13.44
CA GLU A 53 9.63 6.74 14.04
C GLU A 53 9.79 5.51 14.94
N HIS A 54 11.03 5.22 15.31
CA HIS A 54 11.29 4.08 16.19
C HIS A 54 10.58 4.26 17.54
N MET A 55 9.89 3.21 17.99
CA MET A 55 9.27 3.14 19.30
C MET A 55 9.50 1.75 19.87
N ASP A 56 9.96 1.66 21.11
CA ASP A 56 10.20 0.37 21.77
C ASP A 56 8.91 -0.46 21.83
N GLY A 57 9.03 -1.74 21.48
CA GLY A 57 7.90 -2.66 21.46
C GLY A 57 7.07 -2.62 20.18
N PHE A 58 7.40 -1.74 19.24
CA PHE A 58 6.70 -1.62 17.95
C PHE A 58 7.66 -1.85 16.79
N THR A 59 7.10 -2.28 15.66
CA THR A 59 7.86 -2.49 14.42
C THR A 59 7.56 -1.35 13.45
N ALA A 60 8.46 -0.38 13.36
CA ALA A 60 8.31 0.71 12.41
C ALA A 60 8.48 0.20 10.96
N PRO A 61 7.79 0.82 10.00
CA PRO A 61 8.08 0.57 8.59
C PRO A 61 9.57 0.73 8.29
N SER A 62 10.12 -0.18 7.50
CA SER A 62 11.54 -0.19 7.13
C SER A 62 11.73 -0.26 5.63
N GLU A 63 12.94 0.02 5.18
CA GLU A 63 13.31 -0.11 3.78
C GLU A 63 13.04 -1.52 3.26
N ALA A 64 13.39 -2.55 4.05
CA ALA A 64 13.14 -3.94 3.67
C ALA A 64 11.65 -4.23 3.48
N HIS A 65 10.78 -3.67 4.33
CA HIS A 65 9.34 -3.81 4.17
C HIS A 65 8.88 -3.21 2.84
N VAL A 66 9.30 -1.99 2.54
CA VAL A 66 8.89 -1.30 1.30
C VAL A 66 9.46 -2.00 0.07
N GLU A 67 10.69 -2.50 0.13
CA GLU A 67 11.26 -3.30 -0.96
C GLU A 67 10.42 -4.53 -1.28
N ARG A 68 9.92 -5.23 -0.27
CA ARG A 68 9.03 -6.38 -0.46
C ARG A 68 7.72 -5.97 -1.12
N VAL A 69 7.14 -4.85 -0.70
CA VAL A 69 5.94 -4.29 -1.33
C VAL A 69 6.19 -4.01 -2.80
N LEU A 70 7.28 -3.30 -3.11
CA LEU A 70 7.60 -2.93 -4.49
C LEU A 70 7.88 -4.16 -5.37
N ALA A 71 8.59 -5.16 -4.83
CA ALA A 71 8.86 -6.40 -5.54
C ALA A 71 7.56 -7.16 -5.88
N PHE A 72 6.64 -7.21 -4.94
CA PHE A 72 5.34 -7.83 -5.15
C PHE A 72 4.54 -7.13 -6.25
N VAL A 73 4.54 -5.81 -6.24
CA VAL A 73 3.86 -5.00 -7.26
C VAL A 73 4.50 -5.21 -8.64
N ARG A 74 5.83 -5.29 -8.71
CA ARG A 74 6.53 -5.57 -9.99
C ARG A 74 6.15 -6.92 -10.57
N GLY A 75 5.92 -7.92 -9.72
CA GLY A 75 5.53 -9.26 -10.16
C GLY A 75 4.06 -9.42 -10.54
N TRP A 76 3.26 -8.39 -10.30
CA TRP A 76 1.83 -8.42 -10.62
C TRP A 76 1.62 -8.17 -12.11
N ASP A 77 0.94 -9.11 -12.78
CA ASP A 77 0.71 -9.04 -14.24
C ASP A 77 -0.37 -8.04 -14.64
N ARG A 78 -1.14 -7.53 -13.68
CA ARG A 78 -2.22 -6.55 -13.89
C ARG A 78 -3.38 -7.02 -14.78
N THR A 79 -3.54 -8.34 -14.93
CA THR A 79 -4.70 -8.89 -15.67
C THR A 79 -5.99 -8.76 -14.86
N ALA A 80 -5.88 -8.68 -13.53
CA ALA A 80 -6.97 -8.42 -12.60
C ALA A 80 -6.50 -7.45 -11.51
N PRO A 81 -7.42 -6.82 -10.77
CA PRO A 81 -7.04 -5.83 -9.75
C PRO A 81 -6.22 -6.40 -8.59
N MET A 82 -5.52 -5.51 -7.90
CA MET A 82 -4.87 -5.76 -6.62
C MET A 82 -5.57 -4.95 -5.54
N VAL A 83 -5.84 -5.60 -4.41
CA VAL A 83 -6.36 -4.93 -3.22
C VAL A 83 -5.22 -4.75 -2.23
N VAL A 84 -5.04 -3.53 -1.75
CA VAL A 84 -4.09 -3.17 -0.70
C VAL A 84 -4.88 -2.81 0.54
N HIS A 85 -4.61 -3.46 1.65
CA HIS A 85 -5.33 -3.15 2.88
C HIS A 85 -4.40 -3.11 4.10
N CYS A 86 -4.83 -2.41 5.12
CA CYS A 86 -4.27 -2.45 6.46
C CYS A 86 -5.43 -2.69 7.44
N TYR A 87 -5.32 -2.23 8.67
CA TYR A 87 -6.43 -2.40 9.60
C TYR A 87 -7.61 -1.49 9.25
N ALA A 88 -7.37 -0.19 9.16
CA ALA A 88 -8.43 0.82 8.93
C ALA A 88 -8.56 1.27 7.46
N GLY A 89 -7.59 0.98 6.61
CA GLY A 89 -7.62 1.42 5.21
C GLY A 89 -7.28 2.90 5.05
N ILE A 90 -6.56 3.50 6.00
CA ILE A 90 -6.32 4.95 6.05
C ILE A 90 -4.85 5.31 5.81
N SER A 91 -3.91 4.61 6.45
CA SER A 91 -2.53 5.06 6.55
C SER A 91 -1.51 4.14 5.86
N ARG A 92 -1.28 2.93 6.36
CA ARG A 92 -0.28 2.00 5.78
C ARG A 92 -0.68 1.55 4.38
N SER A 93 -1.95 1.27 4.17
CA SER A 93 -2.46 0.83 2.88
C SER A 93 -2.42 1.94 1.83
N THR A 94 -2.81 3.16 2.19
CA THR A 94 -2.80 4.29 1.25
C THR A 94 -1.37 4.68 0.87
N ALA A 95 -0.43 4.63 1.82
CA ALA A 95 0.98 4.86 1.54
C ALA A 95 1.55 3.79 0.61
N SER A 96 1.20 2.53 0.84
CA SER A 96 1.64 1.41 -0.01
C SER A 96 1.05 1.51 -1.41
N ALA A 97 -0.22 1.90 -1.52
CA ALA A 97 -0.87 2.13 -2.81
C ALA A 97 -0.22 3.32 -3.55
N PHE A 98 0.16 4.37 -2.84
CA PHE A 98 0.87 5.51 -3.43
C PHE A 98 2.22 5.06 -3.99
N ALA A 99 2.98 4.30 -3.22
CA ALA A 99 4.26 3.73 -3.67
C ALA A 99 4.06 2.84 -4.90
N ALA A 100 3.07 1.95 -4.87
CA ALA A 100 2.75 1.08 -5.99
C ALA A 100 2.39 1.87 -7.26
N ALA A 101 1.55 2.88 -7.13
CA ALA A 101 1.13 3.70 -8.26
C ALA A 101 2.31 4.47 -8.87
N CYS A 102 3.20 5.01 -8.03
CA CYS A 102 4.40 5.69 -8.51
C CYS A 102 5.34 4.73 -9.24
N LEU A 103 5.51 3.51 -8.73
CA LEU A 103 6.30 2.48 -9.39
C LEU A 103 5.74 2.13 -10.76
N LEU A 104 4.43 1.94 -10.86
CA LEU A 104 3.77 1.50 -12.09
C LEU A 104 3.62 2.60 -13.12
N LYS A 105 3.71 3.86 -12.70
CA LYS A 105 3.51 5.03 -13.57
C LYS A 105 4.70 5.98 -13.44
N PRO A 106 5.89 5.57 -13.90
CA PRO A 106 7.11 6.37 -13.67
C PRO A 106 7.11 7.72 -14.36
N GLN A 107 6.24 7.92 -15.37
CA GLN A 107 6.14 9.18 -16.11
C GLN A 107 5.06 10.11 -15.57
N LYS A 108 4.23 9.64 -14.65
CA LYS A 108 3.17 10.46 -14.08
C LYS A 108 3.69 11.19 -12.83
N ASP A 109 3.33 12.47 -12.71
CA ASP A 109 3.80 13.24 -11.57
C ASP A 109 3.12 12.79 -10.27
N GLU A 110 3.86 12.89 -9.18
CA GLU A 110 3.49 12.37 -7.89
C GLU A 110 2.25 13.06 -7.31
N LEU A 111 2.10 14.35 -7.53
CA LEU A 111 0.94 15.10 -7.04
C LEU A 111 -0.35 14.64 -7.72
N SER A 112 -0.31 14.37 -9.02
CA SER A 112 -1.47 13.82 -9.73
C SER A 112 -1.87 12.47 -9.16
N ILE A 113 -0.90 11.60 -8.86
CA ILE A 113 -1.17 10.30 -8.25
C ILE A 113 -1.75 10.48 -6.83
N ALA A 114 -1.17 11.37 -6.04
CA ALA A 114 -1.66 11.65 -4.68
C ALA A 114 -3.09 12.17 -4.70
N ARG A 115 -3.40 13.04 -5.63
CA ARG A 115 -4.77 13.57 -5.78
C ARG A 115 -5.77 12.50 -6.20
N GLN A 116 -5.36 11.52 -6.98
CA GLN A 116 -6.22 10.38 -7.30
C GLN A 116 -6.53 9.55 -6.04
N ILE A 117 -5.57 9.38 -5.16
CA ILE A 117 -5.78 8.70 -3.88
C ILE A 117 -6.77 9.50 -3.04
N ARG A 118 -6.61 10.81 -2.95
CA ARG A 118 -7.55 11.68 -2.21
C ARG A 118 -8.95 11.64 -2.81
N ALA A 119 -9.07 11.61 -4.13
CA ALA A 119 -10.37 11.54 -4.80
C ALA A 119 -11.06 10.20 -4.52
N ALA A 120 -10.28 9.12 -4.40
CA ALA A 120 -10.82 7.79 -4.09
C ALA A 120 -11.16 7.63 -2.61
N SER A 121 -10.48 8.36 -1.72
CA SER A 121 -10.70 8.28 -0.27
C SER A 121 -10.45 9.63 0.39
N ALA A 122 -11.53 10.26 0.85
CA ALA A 122 -11.47 11.54 1.55
C ALA A 122 -10.71 11.43 2.89
N ILE A 123 -10.64 10.24 3.48
CA ILE A 123 -10.01 10.00 4.78
C ILE A 123 -8.56 9.49 4.66
N ALA A 124 -8.05 9.31 3.45
CA ALA A 124 -6.69 8.82 3.26
C ALA A 124 -5.66 9.73 3.95
N GLN A 125 -4.79 9.13 4.76
CA GLN A 125 -3.66 9.79 5.41
C GLN A 125 -2.44 8.87 5.29
N PRO A 126 -1.78 8.85 4.13
CA PRO A 126 -0.68 7.92 3.91
C PRO A 126 0.43 8.07 4.95
N ASN A 127 0.88 6.96 5.50
CA ASN A 127 1.96 6.92 6.49
C ASN A 127 3.20 7.58 5.91
N ARG A 128 3.68 8.65 6.58
CA ARG A 128 4.76 9.48 6.07
C ARG A 128 6.09 8.73 5.96
N LEU A 129 6.36 7.81 6.89
CA LEU A 129 7.60 7.03 6.86
C LEU A 129 7.60 6.07 5.65
N ILE A 130 6.50 5.39 5.39
CA ILE A 130 6.40 4.52 4.21
C ILE A 130 6.60 5.32 2.94
N VAL A 131 5.98 6.50 2.83
CA VAL A 131 6.13 7.38 1.66
C VAL A 131 7.58 7.83 1.51
N SER A 132 8.24 8.21 2.61
CA SER A 132 9.64 8.63 2.60
C SER A 132 10.58 7.51 2.11
N LEU A 133 10.36 6.30 2.62
CA LEU A 133 11.14 5.13 2.21
C LEU A 133 10.93 4.80 0.72
N ALA A 134 9.68 4.85 0.27
CA ALA A 134 9.36 4.61 -1.14
C ALA A 134 9.97 5.68 -2.05
N ASP A 135 9.90 6.95 -1.65
CA ASP A 135 10.49 8.06 -2.39
C ASP A 135 11.98 7.82 -2.64
N ARG A 136 12.70 7.42 -1.60
CA ARG A 136 14.13 7.13 -1.70
C ARG A 136 14.39 5.93 -2.59
N LEU A 137 13.66 4.84 -2.40
CA LEU A 137 13.85 3.61 -3.19
C LEU A 137 13.51 3.80 -4.66
N LEU A 138 12.56 4.68 -4.97
CA LEU A 138 12.14 4.97 -6.34
C LEU A 138 12.91 6.15 -6.96
N GLY A 139 13.80 6.79 -6.20
CA GLY A 139 14.62 7.90 -6.70
C GLY A 139 13.81 9.14 -7.04
N ARG A 140 12.82 9.49 -6.21
CA ARG A 140 11.88 10.58 -6.49
C ARG A 140 12.29 11.93 -5.89
N ASP A 141 13.46 12.02 -5.22
CA ASP A 141 14.04 13.27 -4.72
C ASP A 141 13.08 14.11 -3.87
N GLY A 142 12.31 13.47 -3.01
CA GLY A 142 11.36 14.14 -2.12
C GLY A 142 10.04 14.52 -2.76
N ARG A 143 9.85 14.24 -4.05
CA ARG A 143 8.61 14.62 -4.75
C ARG A 143 7.38 13.92 -4.20
N MET A 144 7.52 12.66 -3.73
CA MET A 144 6.39 11.96 -3.12
C MET A 144 5.98 12.59 -1.79
N LEU A 145 6.95 13.02 -0.97
CA LEU A 145 6.64 13.70 0.29
C LEU A 145 6.00 15.06 0.05
N ARG A 146 6.49 15.82 -0.92
CA ARG A 146 5.87 17.11 -1.28
C ARG A 146 4.44 16.91 -1.78
N ALA A 147 4.21 15.90 -2.60
CA ALA A 147 2.87 15.56 -3.08
C ALA A 147 1.93 15.19 -1.93
N LEU A 148 2.44 14.47 -0.92
CA LEU A 148 1.68 14.10 0.26
C LEU A 148 1.18 15.32 1.02
N GLU A 149 1.99 16.37 1.12
CA GLU A 149 1.63 17.60 1.80
C GLU A 149 0.56 18.42 1.06
N GLU A 150 0.47 18.24 -0.25
CA GLU A 150 -0.42 19.02 -1.12
C GLU A 150 -1.67 18.26 -1.57
N MET A 151 -1.80 17.00 -1.23
CA MET A 151 -2.92 16.18 -1.69
C MET A 151 -4.27 16.52 -1.00
#